data_24ceeb3c5f9b3269e4202b8598fb8655
#
_entry.id   24ceeb3c5f9b3269e4202b8598fb8655
#
_cell.length_a   1.000
_cell.length_b   1.000
_cell.length_c   1.000
_cell.angle_alpha   90.00
_cell.angle_beta   90.00
_cell.angle_gamma   90.00
#
_symmetry.space_group_name_H-M   'P 1'
#
loop_
_entity.id
_entity.type
_entity.pdbx_description
1 polymer ?
#
loop_
_entity_poly.entity_id
_entity_poly.type
_entity_poly.pdbx_seq_one_letter_code
_entity_poly.pdbx_strand_id
1 'polypeptide(L)'
;MKEDTQMIEARAEQLADRIESLITEARKKVAVAANTAMVYAYYEIGRYIVEDEQGGKARAEYGKGILKSVSARLTLHLGKGWSVDTLEKSRRFFLIYSKSATPQRFLAHDEISATSQRKFVLTWNHYQILTHVDNSDARSFYEIEAFRQQWSTRQLQRQIGSGLYERLALSRDKDEVMRLATEGQVIEKPTDRIKDPLVLEFLGLKPDASYSETSLESAIISRLQDFLLEMGKGFLFEARQKRFTFEERHFYVDLVLYNRLLQCYVLVDLKMDDLTHQDLGQMQMYVNYYDRYVKEDFEKPTIGILLCERKNDALVELTLPKDANIYAQQYALCLPDKALLQQKLSEWIAEFKEKEADV
;
A
#
# COMPACT_ATOMS: atom_id res chain seq x y z
N MET A 1 -3.47 56.42 -1.49
CA MET A 1 -2.05 56.05 -1.67
C MET A 1 -1.63 54.80 -0.89
N LYS A 2 -1.81 54.71 0.45
CA LYS A 2 -1.43 53.50 1.20
C LYS A 2 -2.35 52.29 0.88
N GLU A 3 -3.65 52.49 0.74
CA GLU A 3 -4.61 51.46 0.38
C GLU A 3 -4.39 50.93 -1.06
N ASP A 4 -4.09 51.85 -2.01
CA ASP A 4 -3.80 51.43 -3.40
C ASP A 4 -2.52 50.61 -3.49
N THR A 5 -1.51 50.91 -2.68
CA THR A 5 -0.25 50.16 -2.63
C THR A 5 -0.48 48.77 -2.07
N GLN A 6 -1.26 48.62 -0.99
CA GLN A 6 -1.61 47.32 -0.40
C GLN A 6 -2.44 46.45 -1.37
N MET A 7 -3.36 47.05 -2.10
CA MET A 7 -4.17 46.35 -3.09
C MET A 7 -3.33 45.86 -4.29
N ILE A 8 -2.34 46.65 -4.72
CA ILE A 8 -1.40 46.25 -5.78
C ILE A 8 -0.49 45.12 -5.30
N GLU A 9 0.02 45.16 -4.09
CA GLU A 9 0.86 44.12 -3.50
C GLU A 9 0.07 42.76 -3.37
N ALA A 10 -1.13 42.81 -2.82
CA ALA A 10 -1.98 41.63 -2.71
C ALA A 10 -2.31 40.99 -4.07
N ARG A 11 -2.56 41.81 -5.10
CA ARG A 11 -2.82 41.35 -6.46
C ARG A 11 -1.58 40.77 -7.13
N ALA A 12 -0.40 41.35 -6.86
CA ALA A 12 0.88 40.84 -7.34
C ALA A 12 1.21 39.50 -6.72
N GLU A 13 0.97 39.31 -5.42
CA GLU A 13 1.16 38.05 -4.70
C GLU A 13 0.25 36.95 -5.26
N GLN A 14 -1.05 37.22 -5.43
CA GLN A 14 -1.98 36.25 -6.05
C GLN A 14 -1.57 35.85 -7.48
N LEU A 15 -1.06 36.80 -8.26
CA LEU A 15 -0.56 36.53 -9.61
C LEU A 15 0.70 35.65 -9.58
N ALA A 16 1.63 35.96 -8.65
CA ALA A 16 2.85 35.22 -8.45
C ALA A 16 2.54 33.74 -8.06
N ASP A 17 1.64 33.51 -7.11
CA ASP A 17 1.20 32.18 -6.69
C ASP A 17 0.61 31.37 -7.86
N ARG A 18 -0.22 32.00 -8.69
CA ARG A 18 -0.79 31.34 -9.88
C ARG A 18 0.28 30.97 -10.90
N ILE A 19 1.25 31.82 -11.13
CA ILE A 19 2.37 31.57 -12.05
C ILE A 19 3.25 30.45 -11.48
N GLU A 20 3.58 30.49 -10.21
CA GLU A 20 4.38 29.46 -9.53
C GLU A 20 3.69 28.06 -9.60
N SER A 21 2.40 28.02 -9.32
CA SER A 21 1.59 26.81 -9.45
C SER A 21 1.64 26.25 -10.88
N LEU A 22 1.46 27.10 -11.89
CA LEU A 22 1.51 26.73 -13.30
C LEU A 22 2.89 26.14 -13.69
N ILE A 23 3.96 26.82 -13.29
CA ILE A 23 5.33 26.38 -13.59
C ILE A 23 5.63 25.06 -12.86
N THR A 24 5.20 24.92 -11.61
CA THR A 24 5.38 23.69 -10.81
C THR A 24 4.64 22.52 -11.45
N GLU A 25 3.42 22.73 -11.90
CA GLU A 25 2.65 21.70 -12.61
C GLU A 25 3.30 21.31 -13.94
N ALA A 26 3.76 22.30 -14.72
CA ALA A 26 4.45 22.03 -15.98
C ALA A 26 5.75 21.22 -15.75
N ARG A 27 6.57 21.58 -14.77
CA ARG A 27 7.78 20.82 -14.39
C ARG A 27 7.44 19.39 -13.98
N LYS A 28 6.37 19.18 -13.20
CA LYS A 28 5.90 17.86 -12.82
C LYS A 28 5.51 17.03 -14.04
N LYS A 29 4.76 17.58 -14.97
CA LYS A 29 4.39 16.90 -16.22
C LYS A 29 5.61 16.47 -17.05
N VAL A 30 6.60 17.35 -17.20
CA VAL A 30 7.85 17.04 -17.92
C VAL A 30 8.62 15.92 -17.21
N ALA A 31 8.75 15.99 -15.89
CA ALA A 31 9.43 14.93 -15.11
C ALA A 31 8.76 13.57 -15.26
N VAL A 32 7.43 13.52 -15.21
CA VAL A 32 6.66 12.29 -15.42
C VAL A 32 6.87 11.75 -16.84
N ALA A 33 6.78 12.60 -17.85
CA ALA A 33 6.99 12.19 -19.25
C ALA A 33 8.41 11.65 -19.49
N ALA A 34 9.44 12.32 -18.96
CA ALA A 34 10.82 11.87 -19.04
C ALA A 34 11.03 10.53 -18.33
N ASN A 35 10.49 10.35 -17.12
CA ASN A 35 10.56 9.09 -16.40
C ASN A 35 9.90 7.95 -17.18
N THR A 36 8.72 8.17 -17.72
CA THR A 36 8.00 7.18 -18.55
C THR A 36 8.81 6.80 -19.78
N ALA A 37 9.33 7.79 -20.53
CA ALA A 37 10.18 7.53 -21.70
C ALA A 37 11.42 6.69 -21.36
N MET A 38 12.05 6.96 -20.20
CA MET A 38 13.19 6.18 -19.73
C MET A 38 12.82 4.75 -19.37
N VAL A 39 11.65 4.50 -18.79
CA VAL A 39 11.20 3.13 -18.50
C VAL A 39 11.00 2.35 -19.79
N TYR A 40 10.38 2.94 -20.81
CA TYR A 40 10.28 2.32 -22.12
C TYR A 40 11.66 2.06 -22.74
N ALA A 41 12.60 3.01 -22.62
CA ALA A 41 13.96 2.81 -23.11
C ALA A 41 14.65 1.61 -22.43
N TYR A 42 14.53 1.46 -21.10
CA TYR A 42 15.07 0.30 -20.39
C TYR A 42 14.38 -1.02 -20.78
N TYR A 43 13.09 -0.98 -21.07
CA TYR A 43 12.38 -2.15 -21.59
C TYR A 43 12.91 -2.58 -22.96
N GLU A 44 13.07 -1.63 -23.90
CA GLU A 44 13.61 -1.88 -25.24
C GLU A 44 15.08 -2.32 -25.21
N ILE A 45 15.90 -1.73 -24.33
CA ILE A 45 17.27 -2.19 -24.11
C ILE A 45 17.27 -3.65 -23.67
N GLY A 46 16.38 -4.01 -22.73
CA GLY A 46 16.22 -5.40 -22.29
C GLY A 46 15.80 -6.32 -23.43
N ARG A 47 14.90 -5.86 -24.32
CA ARG A 47 14.48 -6.59 -25.53
C ARG A 47 15.65 -6.84 -26.46
N TYR A 48 16.43 -5.83 -26.79
CA TYR A 48 17.58 -5.98 -27.67
C TYR A 48 18.62 -6.97 -27.12
N ILE A 49 18.87 -6.93 -25.81
CA ILE A 49 19.80 -7.87 -25.17
C ILE A 49 19.28 -9.31 -25.29
N VAL A 50 17.99 -9.55 -25.03
CA VAL A 50 17.40 -10.88 -25.11
C VAL A 50 17.32 -11.40 -26.54
N GLU A 51 17.00 -10.55 -27.53
CA GLU A 51 16.99 -10.89 -28.93
C GLU A 51 18.38 -11.28 -29.42
N ASP A 52 19.43 -10.53 -29.05
CA ASP A 52 20.83 -10.86 -29.35
C ASP A 52 21.24 -12.20 -28.74
N GLU A 53 20.90 -12.45 -27.49
CA GLU A 53 21.17 -13.73 -26.82
C GLU A 53 20.48 -14.93 -27.50
N GLN A 54 19.26 -14.74 -28.03
CA GLN A 54 18.51 -15.80 -28.73
C GLN A 54 19.03 -16.03 -30.14
N GLY A 55 19.52 -14.99 -30.81
CA GLY A 55 20.11 -15.06 -32.15
C GLY A 55 21.52 -15.70 -32.18
N GLY A 56 22.22 -15.66 -31.06
CA GLY A 56 23.56 -16.22 -30.91
C GLY A 56 23.56 -17.53 -30.12
N LYS A 57 24.15 -18.61 -30.69
CA LYS A 57 24.36 -19.90 -29.96
C LYS A 57 25.40 -19.80 -28.84
N ALA A 58 25.47 -18.70 -28.10
CA ALA A 58 26.58 -18.38 -27.20
C ALA A 58 26.31 -18.83 -25.76
N ARG A 59 27.31 -19.49 -25.16
CA ARG A 59 27.39 -19.87 -23.74
C ARG A 59 27.28 -18.59 -22.86
N ALA A 60 26.78 -18.76 -21.62
CA ALA A 60 26.59 -17.68 -20.66
C ALA A 60 27.81 -16.76 -20.41
N GLU A 61 29.04 -17.30 -20.56
CA GLU A 61 30.29 -16.51 -20.49
C GLU A 61 30.49 -15.52 -21.64
N TYR A 62 30.03 -15.89 -22.85
CA TYR A 62 30.10 -15.00 -24.02
C TYR A 62 29.13 -13.81 -23.86
N GLY A 63 27.93 -14.05 -23.36
CA GLY A 63 26.94 -13.00 -23.06
C GLY A 63 27.44 -11.97 -22.03
N LYS A 64 28.15 -12.42 -20.98
CA LYS A 64 28.78 -11.50 -20.01
C LYS A 64 29.89 -10.66 -20.63
N GLY A 65 30.66 -11.21 -21.55
CA GLY A 65 31.68 -10.50 -22.31
C GLY A 65 31.09 -9.39 -23.18
N ILE A 66 30.00 -9.68 -23.87
CA ILE A 66 29.27 -8.71 -24.71
C ILE A 66 28.74 -7.55 -23.85
N LEU A 67 28.06 -7.85 -22.74
CA LEU A 67 27.51 -6.81 -21.88
C LEU A 67 28.60 -5.88 -21.31
N LYS A 68 29.80 -6.39 -20.99
CA LYS A 68 30.93 -5.55 -20.58
C LYS A 68 31.38 -4.60 -21.70
N SER A 69 31.50 -5.11 -22.91
CA SER A 69 31.91 -4.30 -24.07
C SER A 69 30.87 -3.25 -24.43
N VAL A 70 29.59 -3.61 -24.40
CA VAL A 70 28.46 -2.69 -24.61
C VAL A 70 28.45 -1.62 -23.51
N SER A 71 28.57 -1.99 -22.26
CA SER A 71 28.62 -1.08 -21.11
C SER A 71 29.77 -0.06 -21.25
N ALA A 72 30.98 -0.52 -21.59
CA ALA A 72 32.14 0.35 -21.79
C ALA A 72 31.90 1.37 -22.93
N ARG A 73 31.35 0.90 -24.04
CA ARG A 73 31.05 1.75 -25.22
C ARG A 73 29.95 2.77 -24.94
N LEU A 74 28.86 2.35 -24.28
CA LEU A 74 27.76 3.25 -23.91
C LEU A 74 28.23 4.30 -22.89
N THR A 75 29.05 3.90 -21.92
CA THR A 75 29.59 4.82 -20.92
C THR A 75 30.51 5.86 -21.57
N LEU A 76 31.29 5.48 -22.58
CA LEU A 76 32.14 6.40 -23.30
C LEU A 76 31.33 7.44 -24.12
N HIS A 77 30.23 7.02 -24.76
CA HIS A 77 29.43 7.87 -25.65
C HIS A 77 28.33 8.65 -24.94
N LEU A 78 27.69 8.06 -23.95
CA LEU A 78 26.49 8.60 -23.26
C LEU A 78 26.75 9.02 -21.81
N GLY A 79 27.95 8.76 -21.29
CA GLY A 79 28.29 9.08 -19.91
C GLY A 79 27.89 8.00 -18.90
N LYS A 80 27.81 8.38 -17.62
CA LYS A 80 27.47 7.46 -16.51
C LYS A 80 26.05 6.93 -16.59
N GLY A 81 25.80 5.73 -16.05
CA GLY A 81 24.46 5.14 -15.94
C GLY A 81 24.27 3.84 -16.73
N TRP A 82 25.24 3.47 -17.58
CA TRP A 82 25.17 2.30 -18.47
C TRP A 82 26.05 1.14 -17.99
N SER A 83 26.11 0.91 -16.70
CA SER A 83 26.85 -0.21 -16.11
C SER A 83 26.28 -1.56 -16.55
N VAL A 84 27.08 -2.63 -16.46
CA VAL A 84 26.64 -4.01 -16.71
C VAL A 84 25.41 -4.32 -15.85
N ASP A 85 25.41 -3.91 -14.59
CA ASP A 85 24.25 -4.07 -13.66
C ASP A 85 22.98 -3.40 -14.22
N THR A 86 23.08 -2.20 -14.81
CA THR A 86 21.94 -1.53 -15.42
C THR A 86 21.41 -2.32 -16.64
N LEU A 87 22.30 -2.86 -17.45
CA LEU A 87 21.95 -3.68 -18.62
C LEU A 87 21.30 -5.01 -18.18
N GLU A 88 21.83 -5.68 -17.17
CA GLU A 88 21.22 -6.88 -16.59
C GLU A 88 19.85 -6.63 -15.98
N LYS A 89 19.67 -5.52 -15.27
CA LYS A 89 18.35 -5.10 -14.76
C LYS A 89 17.35 -4.84 -15.87
N SER A 90 17.78 -4.20 -16.96
CA SER A 90 16.94 -3.97 -18.14
C SER A 90 16.54 -5.30 -18.80
N ARG A 91 17.49 -6.23 -18.96
CA ARG A 91 17.23 -7.59 -19.44
C ARG A 91 16.21 -8.33 -18.57
N ARG A 92 16.39 -8.32 -17.25
CA ARG A 92 15.45 -8.94 -16.29
C ARG A 92 14.06 -8.31 -16.39
N PHE A 93 14.01 -6.99 -16.48
CA PHE A 93 12.76 -6.25 -16.65
C PHE A 93 11.98 -6.71 -17.87
N PHE A 94 12.64 -6.79 -19.03
CA PHE A 94 12.00 -7.30 -20.24
C PHE A 94 11.53 -8.75 -20.10
N LEU A 95 12.36 -9.66 -19.59
CA LEU A 95 12.00 -11.08 -19.43
C LEU A 95 10.76 -11.30 -18.55
N ILE A 96 10.61 -10.48 -17.50
CA ILE A 96 9.47 -10.57 -16.58
C ILE A 96 8.22 -9.96 -17.22
N TYR A 97 8.37 -8.78 -17.81
CA TYR A 97 7.22 -8.00 -18.27
C TYR A 97 6.76 -8.34 -19.68
N SER A 98 7.58 -8.99 -20.52
CA SER A 98 7.18 -9.52 -21.82
C SER A 98 6.26 -10.74 -21.73
N LYS A 99 6.36 -11.53 -20.63
CA LYS A 99 5.56 -12.73 -20.41
C LYS A 99 4.29 -12.48 -19.59
N SER A 100 4.21 -11.33 -18.92
CA SER A 100 3.12 -11.00 -18.03
C SER A 100 1.97 -10.36 -18.81
N ALA A 101 0.87 -11.07 -18.96
CA ALA A 101 -0.40 -10.52 -19.42
C ALA A 101 -1.03 -9.68 -18.29
N THR A 102 -0.41 -8.54 -17.92
CA THR A 102 -1.06 -7.64 -16.96
C THR A 102 -2.22 -6.95 -17.68
N PRO A 103 -3.44 -6.99 -17.13
CA PRO A 103 -4.60 -6.41 -17.80
C PRO A 103 -4.40 -4.90 -18.01
N GLN A 104 -4.60 -4.46 -19.22
CA GLN A 104 -4.61 -3.04 -19.65
C GLN A 104 -5.75 -2.22 -19.02
N ARG A 105 -6.43 -2.76 -17.99
CA ARG A 105 -7.67 -2.21 -17.41
C ARG A 105 -7.52 -0.97 -16.54
N PHE A 106 -6.31 -0.52 -16.22
CA PHE A 106 -6.11 0.56 -15.25
C PHE A 106 -6.40 1.97 -15.76
N LEU A 107 -6.65 2.14 -17.06
CA LEU A 107 -6.81 3.46 -17.69
C LEU A 107 -8.08 3.54 -18.51
N ALA A 108 -9.19 3.09 -17.96
CA ALA A 108 -10.51 3.24 -18.56
C ALA A 108 -11.06 4.66 -18.38
N HIS A 109 -10.27 5.69 -18.67
CA HIS A 109 -10.82 7.05 -18.78
C HIS A 109 -10.03 7.99 -19.68
N ASP A 110 -9.22 7.51 -20.64
CA ASP A 110 -8.85 8.40 -21.75
C ASP A 110 -8.32 7.58 -22.95
N GLU A 111 -8.99 7.77 -24.06
CA GLU A 111 -8.66 7.48 -25.44
C GLU A 111 -7.81 6.23 -25.78
N ILE A 112 -8.51 5.26 -26.31
CA ILE A 112 -8.00 4.06 -26.97
C ILE A 112 -7.21 4.47 -28.20
N SER A 113 -5.89 4.53 -28.09
CA SER A 113 -5.01 4.45 -29.26
C SER A 113 -4.76 2.97 -29.54
N ALA A 114 -5.03 2.57 -30.78
CA ALA A 114 -5.13 1.19 -31.26
C ALA A 114 -3.77 0.49 -31.45
N THR A 115 -2.90 0.52 -30.42
CA THR A 115 -1.70 -0.32 -30.37
C THR A 115 -1.60 -0.95 -28.99
N SER A 116 -1.63 -2.27 -28.98
CA SER A 116 -1.58 -3.14 -27.80
C SER A 116 -0.23 -3.05 -27.04
N GLN A 117 0.23 -1.85 -26.69
CA GLN A 117 1.46 -1.67 -25.93
C GLN A 117 1.14 -1.51 -24.44
N ARG A 118 1.80 -2.32 -23.61
CA ARG A 118 1.78 -2.23 -22.16
C ARG A 118 2.14 -0.81 -21.73
N LYS A 119 1.33 -0.17 -20.88
CA LYS A 119 1.60 1.17 -20.38
C LYS A 119 2.34 1.08 -19.03
N PHE A 120 3.57 1.57 -19.00
CA PHE A 120 4.34 1.71 -17.77
C PHE A 120 3.96 3.02 -17.07
N VAL A 121 3.56 2.92 -15.78
CA VAL A 121 2.99 4.04 -15.01
C VAL A 121 3.83 4.43 -13.80
N LEU A 122 4.83 3.63 -13.46
CA LEU A 122 5.73 3.86 -12.33
C LEU A 122 7.12 4.27 -12.81
N THR A 123 7.99 4.73 -11.90
CA THR A 123 9.38 5.07 -12.21
C THR A 123 10.23 3.82 -12.37
N TRP A 124 11.40 3.96 -13.00
CA TRP A 124 12.37 2.87 -13.16
C TRP A 124 12.75 2.19 -11.83
N ASN A 125 12.95 2.98 -10.77
CA ASN A 125 13.29 2.43 -9.46
C ASN A 125 12.18 1.55 -8.87
N HIS A 126 10.92 1.87 -9.12
CA HIS A 126 9.81 0.99 -8.72
C HIS A 126 9.85 -0.33 -9.49
N TYR A 127 10.07 -0.28 -10.80
CA TYR A 127 10.15 -1.50 -11.61
C TYR A 127 11.35 -2.37 -11.23
N GLN A 128 12.49 -1.78 -10.89
CA GLN A 128 13.62 -2.55 -10.34
C GLN A 128 13.21 -3.34 -9.08
N ILE A 129 12.47 -2.73 -8.17
CA ILE A 129 11.97 -3.40 -6.96
C ILE A 129 10.97 -4.50 -7.35
N LEU A 130 10.01 -4.20 -8.19
CA LEU A 130 8.96 -5.13 -8.62
C LEU A 130 9.52 -6.36 -9.35
N THR A 131 10.63 -6.24 -10.08
CA THR A 131 11.27 -7.39 -10.72
C THR A 131 11.84 -8.42 -9.74
N HIS A 132 11.94 -8.12 -8.44
CA HIS A 132 12.34 -9.06 -7.40
C HIS A 132 11.15 -9.73 -6.70
N VAL A 133 9.94 -9.45 -7.13
CA VAL A 133 8.72 -10.16 -6.68
C VAL A 133 8.46 -11.30 -7.64
N ASP A 134 8.71 -12.54 -7.23
CA ASP A 134 8.62 -13.71 -8.11
C ASP A 134 7.17 -14.05 -8.48
N ASN A 135 6.24 -13.98 -7.51
CA ASN A 135 4.81 -14.20 -7.77
C ASN A 135 4.25 -13.10 -8.68
N SER A 136 3.68 -13.49 -9.82
CA SER A 136 3.13 -12.58 -10.84
C SER A 136 1.95 -11.77 -10.32
N ASP A 137 1.10 -12.39 -9.52
CA ASP A 137 -0.13 -11.77 -9.00
C ASP A 137 0.20 -10.76 -7.91
N ALA A 138 1.11 -11.11 -7.00
CA ALA A 138 1.64 -10.19 -6.01
C ALA A 138 2.34 -9.00 -6.69
N ARG A 139 3.14 -9.24 -7.73
CA ARG A 139 3.80 -8.17 -8.48
C ARG A 139 2.81 -7.23 -9.14
N SER A 140 1.76 -7.77 -9.78
CA SER A 140 0.68 -7.01 -10.39
C SER A 140 -0.06 -6.16 -9.33
N PHE A 141 -0.41 -6.77 -8.20
CA PHE A 141 -1.01 -6.08 -7.07
C PHE A 141 -0.16 -4.90 -6.58
N TYR A 142 1.14 -5.12 -6.35
CA TYR A 142 2.04 -4.04 -5.88
C TYR A 142 2.23 -2.93 -6.92
N GLU A 143 2.24 -3.25 -8.21
CA GLU A 143 2.28 -2.25 -9.29
C GLU A 143 1.06 -1.35 -9.26
N ILE A 144 -0.14 -1.94 -9.15
CA ILE A 144 -1.42 -1.23 -9.06
C ILE A 144 -1.48 -0.34 -7.83
N GLU A 145 -1.16 -0.89 -6.68
CA GLU A 145 -1.24 -0.17 -5.41
C GLU A 145 -0.22 0.97 -5.34
N ALA A 146 1.02 0.73 -5.79
CA ALA A 146 2.04 1.77 -5.85
C ALA A 146 1.61 2.95 -6.73
N PHE A 147 0.97 2.67 -7.87
CA PHE A 147 0.45 3.72 -8.74
C PHE A 147 -0.73 4.47 -8.12
N ARG A 148 -1.75 3.74 -7.65
CA ARG A 148 -2.98 4.36 -7.11
C ARG A 148 -2.76 5.14 -5.83
N GLN A 149 -1.89 4.65 -4.96
CA GLN A 149 -1.59 5.28 -3.68
C GLN A 149 -0.35 6.19 -3.74
N GLN A 150 0.26 6.33 -4.92
CA GLN A 150 1.45 7.17 -5.11
C GLN A 150 2.60 6.80 -4.15
N TRP A 151 2.82 5.50 -3.95
CA TRP A 151 3.88 5.06 -3.03
C TRP A 151 5.24 5.50 -3.52
N SER A 152 6.07 5.95 -2.59
CA SER A 152 7.51 6.07 -2.81
C SER A 152 8.15 4.67 -2.90
N THR A 153 9.38 4.60 -3.41
CA THR A 153 10.11 3.33 -3.46
C THR A 153 10.32 2.70 -2.08
N ARG A 154 10.49 3.51 -1.03
CA ARG A 154 10.60 3.04 0.36
C ARG A 154 9.29 2.41 0.85
N GLN A 155 8.17 3.06 0.57
CA GLN A 155 6.85 2.54 0.91
C GLN A 155 6.56 1.24 0.15
N LEU A 156 6.87 1.17 -1.15
CA LEU A 156 6.74 -0.06 -1.92
C LEU A 156 7.59 -1.20 -1.33
N GLN A 157 8.87 -0.94 -1.02
CA GLN A 157 9.75 -1.94 -0.39
C GLN A 157 9.20 -2.42 0.95
N ARG A 158 8.70 -1.50 1.78
CA ARG A 158 8.08 -1.84 3.06
C ARG A 158 6.86 -2.73 2.87
N GLN A 159 5.96 -2.38 1.96
CA GLN A 159 4.74 -3.17 1.72
C GLN A 159 5.04 -4.56 1.17
N ILE A 160 6.05 -4.70 0.31
CA ILE A 160 6.55 -5.99 -0.15
C ILE A 160 7.20 -6.78 1.01
N GLY A 161 8.01 -6.09 1.83
CA GLY A 161 8.69 -6.70 2.98
C GLY A 161 7.72 -7.18 4.06
N SER A 162 6.65 -6.44 4.30
CA SER A 162 5.60 -6.82 5.26
C SER A 162 4.59 -7.86 4.72
N GLY A 163 4.76 -8.34 3.49
CA GLY A 163 3.87 -9.33 2.89
C GLY A 163 2.43 -8.84 2.75
N LEU A 164 2.24 -7.59 2.34
CA LEU A 164 0.90 -7.00 2.25
C LEU A 164 -0.05 -7.83 1.37
N TYR A 165 0.42 -8.28 0.19
CA TYR A 165 -0.38 -9.10 -0.70
C TYR A 165 -0.81 -10.40 -0.03
N GLU A 166 0.13 -11.10 0.58
CA GLU A 166 -0.08 -12.39 1.25
C GLU A 166 -1.06 -12.23 2.44
N ARG A 167 -0.90 -11.20 3.27
CA ARG A 167 -1.81 -10.92 4.39
C ARG A 167 -3.24 -10.61 3.94
N LEU A 168 -3.39 -9.82 2.87
CA LEU A 168 -4.71 -9.52 2.30
C LEU A 168 -5.32 -10.75 1.63
N ALA A 169 -4.52 -11.57 0.97
CA ALA A 169 -4.99 -12.77 0.29
C ALA A 169 -5.48 -13.84 1.28
N LEU A 170 -4.77 -14.03 2.40
CA LEU A 170 -5.14 -15.00 3.44
C LEU A 170 -6.43 -14.62 4.20
N SER A 171 -6.85 -13.36 4.15
CA SER A 171 -8.08 -12.87 4.79
C SER A 171 -9.31 -12.85 3.87
N ARG A 172 -9.21 -13.41 2.65
CA ARG A 172 -10.22 -13.30 1.59
C ARG A 172 -10.55 -14.64 0.96
N ASP A 173 -11.68 -14.69 0.24
CA ASP A 173 -12.00 -15.80 -0.63
C ASP A 173 -11.19 -15.76 -1.95
N LYS A 174 -11.28 -16.84 -2.73
CA LYS A 174 -10.48 -17.02 -3.96
C LYS A 174 -10.77 -15.95 -5.02
N ASP A 175 -12.03 -15.60 -5.23
CA ASP A 175 -12.42 -14.64 -6.25
C ASP A 175 -11.90 -13.25 -5.88
N GLU A 176 -11.94 -12.90 -4.60
CA GLU A 176 -11.38 -11.67 -4.07
C GLU A 176 -9.85 -11.63 -4.16
N VAL A 177 -9.15 -12.77 -3.98
CA VAL A 177 -7.69 -12.86 -4.19
C VAL A 177 -7.33 -12.63 -5.66
N MET A 178 -8.09 -13.20 -6.61
CA MET A 178 -7.90 -12.94 -8.04
C MET A 178 -8.12 -11.44 -8.37
N ARG A 179 -9.12 -10.81 -7.76
CA ARG A 179 -9.37 -9.37 -7.91
C ARG A 179 -8.21 -8.52 -7.36
N LEU A 180 -7.55 -8.94 -6.29
CA LEU A 180 -6.35 -8.24 -5.80
C LEU A 180 -5.26 -8.11 -6.88
N ALA A 181 -5.01 -9.16 -7.65
CA ALA A 181 -4.00 -9.15 -8.70
C ALA A 181 -4.37 -8.28 -9.92
N THR A 182 -5.66 -8.13 -10.20
CA THR A 182 -6.18 -7.45 -11.39
C THR A 182 -6.67 -6.03 -11.13
N GLU A 183 -7.20 -5.77 -9.95
CA GLU A 183 -7.84 -4.52 -9.58
C GLU A 183 -7.18 -3.83 -8.37
N GLY A 184 -6.23 -4.51 -7.71
CA GLY A 184 -5.69 -4.06 -6.44
C GLY A 184 -6.71 -4.15 -5.31
N GLN A 185 -6.46 -3.49 -4.19
CA GLN A 185 -7.39 -3.46 -3.07
C GLN A 185 -8.61 -2.60 -3.41
N VAL A 186 -9.76 -3.22 -3.59
CA VAL A 186 -11.07 -2.59 -3.64
C VAL A 186 -11.68 -2.63 -2.24
N ILE A 187 -12.30 -1.54 -1.81
CA ILE A 187 -12.84 -1.39 -0.46
C ILE A 187 -14.32 -1.09 -0.60
N GLU A 188 -15.13 -2.10 -0.36
CA GLU A 188 -16.59 -2.02 -0.39
C GLU A 188 -17.19 -2.25 1.00
N LYS A 189 -16.52 -3.07 1.82
CA LYS A 189 -16.94 -3.45 3.17
C LYS A 189 -15.87 -3.10 4.22
N PRO A 190 -16.23 -2.94 5.49
CA PRO A 190 -15.26 -2.76 6.57
C PRO A 190 -14.22 -3.90 6.64
N THR A 191 -14.64 -5.13 6.40
CA THR A 191 -13.78 -6.33 6.38
C THR A 191 -12.69 -6.31 5.33
N ASP A 192 -12.87 -5.60 4.21
CA ASP A 192 -11.86 -5.48 3.15
C ASP A 192 -10.57 -4.77 3.59
N ARG A 193 -10.57 -4.19 4.80
CA ARG A 193 -9.45 -3.48 5.40
C ARG A 193 -8.71 -4.27 6.44
N ILE A 194 -9.28 -5.38 6.89
CA ILE A 194 -8.66 -6.19 7.93
C ILE A 194 -7.39 -6.82 7.37
N LYS A 195 -6.27 -6.47 8.01
CA LYS A 195 -4.95 -7.08 7.78
C LYS A 195 -4.58 -7.80 9.06
N ASP A 196 -4.45 -9.09 9.02
CA ASP A 196 -4.10 -9.86 10.20
C ASP A 196 -2.75 -10.57 10.01
N PRO A 197 -1.72 -10.22 10.79
CA PRO A 197 -1.65 -9.11 11.75
C PRO A 197 -1.42 -7.74 11.09
N LEU A 198 -1.76 -6.66 11.80
CA LEU A 198 -1.31 -5.30 11.48
C LEU A 198 0.17 -5.17 11.83
N VAL A 199 1.01 -4.76 10.88
CA VAL A 199 2.47 -4.78 11.07
C VAL A 199 2.97 -3.39 11.48
N LEU A 200 3.45 -3.26 12.72
CA LEU A 200 3.87 -2.02 13.34
C LEU A 200 5.39 -1.93 13.58
N GLU A 201 6.20 -2.65 12.78
CA GLU A 201 7.66 -2.71 12.89
C GLU A 201 8.33 -1.33 12.82
N PHE A 202 7.70 -0.40 12.11
CA PHE A 202 8.18 0.98 11.95
C PHE A 202 8.19 1.79 13.25
N LEU A 203 7.50 1.32 14.28
CA LEU A 203 7.56 1.95 15.61
C LEU A 203 8.91 1.74 16.28
N GLY A 204 9.69 0.74 15.85
CA GLY A 204 11.01 0.43 16.41
C GLY A 204 10.94 -0.12 17.82
N LEU A 205 9.78 -0.59 18.27
CA LEU A 205 9.57 -1.24 19.55
C LEU A 205 10.10 -2.68 19.49
N LYS A 206 10.73 -3.16 20.59
CA LYS A 206 11.23 -4.52 20.66
C LYS A 206 10.10 -5.47 21.09
N PRO A 207 9.88 -6.60 20.39
CA PRO A 207 8.79 -7.53 20.70
C PRO A 207 8.79 -8.05 22.15
N ASP A 208 9.97 -8.22 22.73
CA ASP A 208 10.14 -8.82 24.07
C ASP A 208 10.13 -7.79 25.23
N ALA A 209 9.94 -6.52 24.95
CA ALA A 209 9.93 -5.49 25.97
C ALA A 209 8.50 -5.18 26.41
N SER A 210 8.28 -5.06 27.73
CA SER A 210 7.02 -4.60 28.28
C SER A 210 6.83 -3.11 28.00
N TYR A 211 5.80 -2.76 27.25
CA TYR A 211 5.36 -1.39 26.98
C TYR A 211 4.01 -1.14 27.67
N SER A 212 3.69 0.12 27.96
CA SER A 212 2.35 0.53 28.33
C SER A 212 1.53 0.92 27.08
N GLU A 213 0.21 0.85 27.17
CA GLU A 213 -0.69 1.35 26.12
C GLU A 213 -0.35 2.79 25.74
N THR A 214 -0.06 3.65 26.73
CA THR A 214 0.38 5.04 26.50
C THR A 214 1.69 5.13 25.70
N SER A 215 2.63 4.21 25.92
CA SER A 215 3.90 4.17 25.18
C SER A 215 3.66 3.76 23.72
N LEU A 216 2.83 2.75 23.48
CA LEU A 216 2.43 2.31 22.15
C LEU A 216 1.68 3.41 21.40
N GLU A 217 0.71 4.04 22.03
CA GLU A 217 -0.03 5.17 21.49
C GLU A 217 0.90 6.32 21.09
N SER A 218 1.82 6.71 21.96
CA SER A 218 2.78 7.78 21.71
C SER A 218 3.72 7.43 20.55
N ALA A 219 4.14 6.17 20.43
CA ALA A 219 4.93 5.68 19.30
C ALA A 219 4.13 5.75 17.98
N ILE A 220 2.86 5.34 17.98
CA ILE A 220 1.96 5.44 16.82
C ILE A 220 1.81 6.89 16.38
N ILE A 221 1.57 7.81 17.31
CA ILE A 221 1.42 9.24 17.00
C ILE A 221 2.72 9.83 16.41
N SER A 222 3.89 9.43 16.93
CA SER A 222 5.18 9.88 16.41
C SER A 222 5.45 9.39 14.98
N ARG A 223 4.79 8.31 14.54
CA ARG A 223 4.91 7.68 13.22
C ARG A 223 3.54 7.57 12.53
N LEU A 224 2.68 8.54 12.77
CA LEU A 224 1.30 8.52 12.31
C LEU A 224 1.15 8.28 10.81
N GLN A 225 2.04 8.84 9.98
CA GLN A 225 1.99 8.64 8.54
C GLN A 225 2.19 7.15 8.16
N ASP A 226 3.14 6.48 8.80
CA ASP A 226 3.42 5.06 8.58
C ASP A 226 2.25 4.22 9.11
N PHE A 227 1.67 4.59 10.25
CA PHE A 227 0.49 3.94 10.82
C PHE A 227 -0.73 4.04 9.89
N LEU A 228 -1.04 5.23 9.39
CA LEU A 228 -2.16 5.42 8.46
C LEU A 228 -1.94 4.67 7.14
N LEU A 229 -0.69 4.57 6.67
CA LEU A 229 -0.34 3.75 5.51
C LEU A 229 -0.57 2.26 5.79
N GLU A 230 -0.22 1.79 6.98
CA GLU A 230 -0.48 0.41 7.40
C GLU A 230 -1.97 0.15 7.58
N MET A 231 -2.72 1.07 8.17
CA MET A 231 -4.19 0.96 8.24
C MET A 231 -4.84 0.83 6.86
N GLY A 232 -4.30 1.48 5.84
CA GLY A 232 -4.72 1.35 4.45
C GLY A 232 -5.37 2.59 3.86
N LYS A 233 -6.17 2.38 2.79
CA LYS A 233 -6.73 3.48 2.00
C LYS A 233 -7.80 4.30 2.74
N GLY A 234 -7.73 5.60 2.57
CA GLY A 234 -8.81 6.53 2.91
C GLY A 234 -8.89 6.93 4.37
N PHE A 235 -7.95 6.51 5.22
CA PHE A 235 -7.92 6.94 6.61
C PHE A 235 -7.39 8.36 6.75
N LEU A 236 -8.05 9.12 7.61
CA LEU A 236 -7.68 10.45 8.07
C LEU A 236 -7.61 10.39 9.61
N PHE A 237 -6.63 11.06 10.18
CA PHE A 237 -6.53 11.19 11.64
C PHE A 237 -7.36 12.39 12.09
N GLU A 238 -8.22 12.18 13.09
CA GLU A 238 -9.01 13.25 13.72
C GLU A 238 -8.45 13.64 15.07
N ALA A 239 -8.33 12.67 15.98
CA ALA A 239 -7.93 12.95 17.35
C ALA A 239 -7.25 11.74 18.03
N ARG A 240 -6.48 12.06 19.09
CA ARG A 240 -6.02 11.10 20.08
C ARG A 240 -6.65 11.40 21.43
N GLN A 241 -6.82 10.39 22.28
CA GLN A 241 -7.37 10.51 23.64
C GLN A 241 -8.63 11.39 23.66
N LYS A 242 -9.54 11.10 22.71
CA LYS A 242 -10.77 11.89 22.55
C LYS A 242 -11.69 11.61 23.70
N ARG A 243 -11.84 12.62 24.57
CA ARG A 243 -12.76 12.54 25.71
C ARG A 243 -14.20 12.76 25.27
N PHE A 244 -15.09 11.90 25.75
CA PHE A 244 -16.51 12.20 25.82
C PHE A 244 -17.05 11.93 27.23
N THR A 245 -18.20 12.52 27.55
CA THR A 245 -18.81 12.43 28.87
C THR A 245 -20.22 11.89 28.72
N PHE A 246 -20.52 10.83 29.45
CA PHE A 246 -21.86 10.27 29.54
C PHE A 246 -22.18 9.99 30.98
N GLU A 247 -23.33 10.47 31.49
CA GLU A 247 -23.78 10.36 32.89
C GLU A 247 -22.67 10.70 33.92
N GLU A 248 -22.05 11.88 33.75
CA GLU A 248 -20.98 12.40 34.60
C GLU A 248 -19.65 11.59 34.59
N ARG A 249 -19.59 10.50 33.82
CA ARG A 249 -18.37 9.70 33.63
C ARG A 249 -17.62 10.12 32.38
N HIS A 250 -16.31 10.15 32.49
CA HIS A 250 -15.43 10.50 31.37
C HIS A 250 -14.84 9.24 30.78
N PHE A 251 -14.90 9.14 29.47
CA PHE A 251 -14.34 8.06 28.65
C PHE A 251 -13.38 8.65 27.64
N TYR A 252 -12.41 7.86 27.23
CA TYR A 252 -11.37 8.28 26.29
C TYR A 252 -11.22 7.22 25.22
N VAL A 253 -11.25 7.64 23.97
CA VAL A 253 -10.92 6.81 22.82
C VAL A 253 -9.47 7.08 22.44
N ASP A 254 -8.63 6.06 22.35
CA ASP A 254 -7.18 6.24 22.11
C ASP A 254 -6.92 6.97 20.80
N LEU A 255 -7.48 6.47 19.68
CA LEU A 255 -7.36 7.12 18.37
C LEU A 255 -8.73 7.20 17.70
N VAL A 256 -9.07 8.38 17.21
CA VAL A 256 -10.23 8.62 16.36
C VAL A 256 -9.73 8.89 14.95
N LEU A 257 -10.16 8.05 14.04
CA LEU A 257 -9.89 8.16 12.62
C LEU A 257 -11.21 8.36 11.87
N TYR A 258 -11.12 8.92 10.68
CA TYR A 258 -12.23 8.96 9.73
C TYR A 258 -11.84 8.25 8.45
N ASN A 259 -12.73 7.42 7.92
CA ASN A 259 -12.47 6.81 6.64
C ASN A 259 -13.34 7.40 5.54
N ARG A 260 -12.73 8.19 4.65
CA ARG A 260 -13.41 8.90 3.58
C ARG A 260 -14.03 8.00 2.51
N LEU A 261 -13.55 6.77 2.34
CA LEU A 261 -14.10 5.84 1.33
C LEU A 261 -15.33 5.11 1.85
N LEU A 262 -15.35 4.79 3.15
CA LEU A 262 -16.52 4.23 3.83
C LEU A 262 -17.45 5.31 4.37
N GLN A 263 -17.02 6.56 4.44
CA GLN A 263 -17.77 7.69 5.01
C GLN A 263 -18.22 7.41 6.44
N CYS A 264 -17.28 6.96 7.30
CA CYS A 264 -17.59 6.64 8.69
C CYS A 264 -16.41 6.94 9.63
N TYR A 265 -16.71 7.12 10.90
CA TYR A 265 -15.73 7.13 11.97
C TYR A 265 -15.13 5.74 12.19
N VAL A 266 -13.87 5.71 12.56
CA VAL A 266 -13.17 4.49 12.95
C VAL A 266 -12.47 4.75 14.29
N LEU A 267 -12.96 4.11 15.32
CA LEU A 267 -12.44 4.22 16.69
C LEU A 267 -11.44 3.10 16.91
N VAL A 268 -10.24 3.45 17.35
CA VAL A 268 -9.20 2.46 17.67
C VAL A 268 -8.88 2.54 19.14
N ASP A 269 -8.91 1.41 19.81
CA ASP A 269 -8.51 1.24 21.20
C ASP A 269 -7.37 0.22 21.26
N LEU A 270 -6.30 0.57 21.98
CA LEU A 270 -5.05 -0.19 22.02
C LEU A 270 -5.02 -1.08 23.26
N LYS A 271 -4.68 -2.35 23.10
CA LYS A 271 -4.54 -3.32 24.20
C LYS A 271 -3.19 -4.02 24.10
N MET A 272 -2.45 -4.01 25.19
CA MET A 272 -1.13 -4.64 25.29
C MET A 272 -1.23 -6.12 25.64
N ASP A 273 -2.34 -6.53 26.23
CA ASP A 273 -2.58 -7.88 26.73
C ASP A 273 -3.61 -8.64 25.88
N ASP A 274 -4.05 -9.78 26.40
CA ASP A 274 -5.14 -10.55 25.86
C ASP A 274 -6.45 -9.76 25.89
N LEU A 275 -7.19 -9.83 24.80
CA LEU A 275 -8.49 -9.18 24.69
C LEU A 275 -9.48 -9.78 25.70
N THR A 276 -10.21 -8.92 26.42
CA THR A 276 -11.24 -9.30 27.37
C THR A 276 -12.65 -8.93 26.90
N HIS A 277 -13.67 -9.55 27.51
CA HIS A 277 -15.08 -9.18 27.25
C HIS A 277 -15.40 -7.74 27.68
N GLN A 278 -14.65 -7.19 28.63
CA GLN A 278 -14.79 -5.80 29.07
C GLN A 278 -14.33 -4.82 27.99
N ASP A 279 -13.23 -5.12 27.29
CA ASP A 279 -12.71 -4.31 26.18
C ASP A 279 -13.72 -4.26 25.03
N LEU A 280 -14.33 -5.40 24.71
CA LEU A 280 -15.38 -5.50 23.70
C LEU A 280 -16.62 -4.68 24.08
N GLY A 281 -17.05 -4.76 25.35
CA GLY A 281 -18.17 -3.96 25.89
C GLY A 281 -17.87 -2.46 25.89
N GLN A 282 -16.65 -2.08 26.22
CA GLN A 282 -16.20 -0.68 26.17
C GLN A 282 -16.21 -0.14 24.73
N MET A 283 -15.68 -0.88 23.79
CA MET A 283 -15.70 -0.48 22.36
C MET A 283 -17.13 -0.38 21.84
N GLN A 284 -18.03 -1.32 22.22
CA GLN A 284 -19.43 -1.25 21.84
C GLN A 284 -20.10 0.05 22.35
N MET A 285 -19.78 0.45 23.58
CA MET A 285 -20.26 1.71 24.13
C MET A 285 -19.73 2.92 23.33
N TYR A 286 -18.45 2.90 22.93
CA TYR A 286 -17.83 3.96 22.14
C TYR A 286 -18.51 4.09 20.77
N VAL A 287 -18.67 2.97 20.06
CA VAL A 287 -19.35 2.93 18.76
C VAL A 287 -20.79 3.45 18.89
N ASN A 288 -21.55 2.96 19.88
CA ASN A 288 -22.92 3.41 20.13
C ASN A 288 -22.99 4.91 20.43
N TYR A 289 -22.01 5.46 21.19
CA TYR A 289 -21.99 6.90 21.49
C TYR A 289 -21.76 7.72 20.21
N TYR A 290 -20.79 7.30 19.37
CA TYR A 290 -20.53 7.99 18.11
C TYR A 290 -21.71 7.91 17.17
N ASP A 291 -22.35 6.76 17.03
CA ASP A 291 -23.51 6.58 16.16
C ASP A 291 -24.73 7.40 16.59
N ARG A 292 -24.89 7.67 17.88
CA ARG A 292 -26.06 8.40 18.42
C ARG A 292 -25.85 9.90 18.55
N TYR A 293 -24.59 10.35 18.80
CA TYR A 293 -24.34 11.71 19.24
C TYR A 293 -23.27 12.46 18.46
N VAL A 294 -22.49 11.78 17.60
CA VAL A 294 -21.34 12.39 16.93
C VAL A 294 -21.48 12.36 15.42
N LYS A 295 -21.82 11.21 14.83
CA LYS A 295 -21.93 11.09 13.37
C LYS A 295 -23.10 11.88 12.83
N GLU A 296 -22.97 12.37 11.60
CA GLU A 296 -24.04 12.99 10.84
C GLU A 296 -24.93 11.94 10.15
N ASP A 297 -26.14 12.35 9.73
CA ASP A 297 -27.13 11.45 9.11
C ASP A 297 -26.65 10.79 7.82
N PHE A 298 -25.78 11.45 7.05
CA PHE A 298 -25.23 10.92 5.80
C PHE A 298 -24.09 9.93 6.01
N GLU A 299 -23.53 9.84 7.22
CA GLU A 299 -22.41 8.97 7.54
C GLU A 299 -22.88 7.55 7.85
N LYS A 300 -22.05 6.61 7.46
CA LYS A 300 -22.27 5.18 7.73
C LYS A 300 -22.01 4.87 9.21
N PRO A 301 -22.49 3.72 9.72
CA PRO A 301 -22.23 3.31 11.09
C PRO A 301 -20.73 3.29 11.42
N THR A 302 -20.42 3.76 12.62
CA THR A 302 -19.07 3.82 13.16
C THR A 302 -18.46 2.42 13.26
N ILE A 303 -17.16 2.33 13.00
CA ILE A 303 -16.39 1.09 13.12
C ILE A 303 -15.52 1.18 14.36
N GLY A 304 -15.55 0.13 15.20
CA GLY A 304 -14.63 -0.06 16.31
C GLY A 304 -13.52 -1.05 15.96
N ILE A 305 -12.27 -0.73 16.28
CA ILE A 305 -11.12 -1.60 16.13
C ILE A 305 -10.42 -1.73 17.46
N LEU A 306 -10.39 -2.95 18.02
CA LEU A 306 -9.55 -3.30 19.16
C LEU A 306 -8.23 -3.86 18.64
N LEU A 307 -7.17 -3.12 18.83
CA LEU A 307 -5.84 -3.48 18.39
C LEU A 307 -5.09 -4.13 19.55
N CYS A 308 -4.90 -5.45 19.50
CA CYS A 308 -4.36 -6.26 20.60
C CYS A 308 -3.14 -7.07 20.16
N GLU A 309 -2.29 -7.42 21.12
CA GLU A 309 -1.15 -8.30 20.86
C GLU A 309 -1.60 -9.72 20.56
N ARG A 310 -2.59 -10.21 21.31
CA ARG A 310 -3.17 -11.56 21.14
C ARG A 310 -4.68 -11.48 21.02
N LYS A 311 -5.18 -12.08 19.97
CA LYS A 311 -6.59 -12.11 19.60
C LYS A 311 -7.23 -13.43 20.06
N ASN A 312 -8.46 -13.37 20.51
CA ASN A 312 -9.28 -14.55 20.82
C ASN A 312 -10.59 -14.47 20.02
N ASP A 313 -10.61 -15.12 18.88
CA ASP A 313 -11.77 -15.08 17.96
C ASP A 313 -13.02 -15.66 18.59
N ALA A 314 -12.91 -16.75 19.38
CA ALA A 314 -14.05 -17.35 20.07
C ALA A 314 -14.68 -16.37 21.09
N LEU A 315 -13.87 -15.60 21.80
CA LEU A 315 -14.37 -14.58 22.73
C LEU A 315 -15.11 -13.47 21.98
N VAL A 316 -14.57 -13.02 20.85
CA VAL A 316 -15.19 -11.99 20.02
C VAL A 316 -16.55 -12.45 19.50
N GLU A 317 -16.64 -13.66 18.95
CA GLU A 317 -17.87 -14.25 18.41
C GLU A 317 -18.96 -14.46 19.49
N LEU A 318 -18.56 -14.84 20.70
CA LEU A 318 -19.49 -15.04 21.81
C LEU A 318 -19.98 -13.73 22.44
N THR A 319 -19.19 -12.67 22.36
CA THR A 319 -19.46 -11.42 23.07
C THR A 319 -20.20 -10.40 22.22
N LEU A 320 -19.87 -10.32 20.92
CA LEU A 320 -20.45 -9.32 20.02
C LEU A 320 -21.63 -9.88 19.22
N PRO A 321 -22.65 -9.05 18.94
CA PRO A 321 -23.67 -9.38 17.95
C PRO A 321 -23.05 -9.62 16.56
N LYS A 322 -23.66 -10.49 15.75
CA LYS A 322 -23.17 -10.82 14.39
C LYS A 322 -23.11 -9.64 13.44
N ASP A 323 -23.87 -8.60 13.70
CA ASP A 323 -23.96 -7.36 12.94
C ASP A 323 -23.18 -6.20 13.57
N ALA A 324 -22.40 -6.47 14.62
CA ALA A 324 -21.56 -5.45 15.25
C ALA A 324 -20.45 -4.99 14.30
N ASN A 325 -20.28 -3.69 14.15
CA ASN A 325 -19.17 -3.07 13.41
C ASN A 325 -17.90 -2.96 14.29
N ILE A 326 -17.55 -4.02 15.02
CA ILE A 326 -16.40 -4.06 15.91
C ILE A 326 -15.51 -5.22 15.52
N TYR A 327 -14.24 -4.93 15.36
CA TYR A 327 -13.23 -5.87 14.89
C TYR A 327 -12.07 -5.91 15.87
N ALA A 328 -11.66 -7.10 16.26
CA ALA A 328 -10.39 -7.32 16.93
C ALA A 328 -9.32 -7.61 15.88
N GLN A 329 -8.22 -6.86 15.91
CA GLN A 329 -7.08 -7.05 15.05
C GLN A 329 -5.83 -7.32 15.87
N GLN A 330 -5.10 -8.36 15.51
CA GLN A 330 -3.78 -8.59 16.08
C GLN A 330 -2.77 -7.63 15.45
N TYR A 331 -1.83 -7.11 16.27
CA TYR A 331 -0.67 -6.39 15.75
C TYR A 331 0.63 -7.17 15.96
N ALA A 332 1.62 -6.90 15.13
CA ALA A 332 2.97 -7.44 15.26
C ALA A 332 4.00 -6.31 15.22
N LEU A 333 4.93 -6.31 16.15
CA LEU A 333 6.00 -5.31 16.25
C LEU A 333 7.22 -5.63 15.39
N CYS A 334 7.20 -6.74 14.66
CA CYS A 334 8.24 -7.16 13.72
C CYS A 334 7.63 -7.51 12.37
N LEU A 335 8.47 -7.54 11.35
CA LEU A 335 8.05 -8.01 10.04
C LEU A 335 7.67 -9.50 10.13
N PRO A 336 6.55 -9.92 9.50
CA PRO A 336 6.18 -11.32 9.45
C PRO A 336 7.18 -12.11 8.62
N ASP A 337 7.31 -13.40 8.90
CA ASP A 337 8.05 -14.31 8.04
C ASP A 337 7.32 -14.44 6.69
N LYS A 338 7.84 -13.77 5.68
CA LYS A 338 7.26 -13.74 4.34
C LYS A 338 7.24 -15.12 3.69
N ALA A 339 8.24 -15.97 3.94
CA ALA A 339 8.29 -17.32 3.39
C ALA A 339 7.16 -18.17 3.98
N LEU A 340 6.90 -18.03 5.28
CA LEU A 340 5.79 -18.70 5.95
C LEU A 340 4.43 -18.21 5.43
N LEU A 341 4.26 -16.91 5.20
CA LEU A 341 3.01 -16.37 4.62
C LEU A 341 2.78 -16.91 3.20
N GLN A 342 3.83 -16.94 2.38
CA GLN A 342 3.76 -17.47 1.02
C GLN A 342 3.46 -18.96 0.99
N GLN A 343 4.04 -19.72 1.92
CA GLN A 343 3.73 -21.14 2.08
C GLN A 343 2.26 -21.35 2.44
N LYS A 344 1.76 -20.68 3.48
CA LYS A 344 0.34 -20.76 3.89
C LYS A 344 -0.61 -20.39 2.76
N LEU A 345 -0.31 -19.33 2.01
CA LEU A 345 -1.12 -18.93 0.86
C LEU A 345 -1.11 -19.99 -0.23
N SER A 346 0.04 -20.60 -0.50
CA SER A 346 0.16 -21.68 -1.49
C SER A 346 -0.60 -22.94 -1.07
N GLU A 347 -0.52 -23.33 0.19
CA GLU A 347 -1.27 -24.44 0.78
C GLU A 347 -2.77 -24.19 0.68
N TRP A 348 -3.22 -23.01 1.08
CA TRP A 348 -4.62 -22.62 1.00
C TRP A 348 -5.18 -22.63 -0.44
N ILE A 349 -4.41 -22.13 -1.41
CA ILE A 349 -4.79 -22.19 -2.84
C ILE A 349 -4.85 -23.64 -3.36
N ALA A 350 -3.95 -24.51 -2.91
CA ALA A 350 -3.92 -25.91 -3.31
C ALA A 350 -5.14 -26.67 -2.78
N GLU A 351 -5.47 -26.53 -1.50
CA GLU A 351 -6.67 -27.13 -0.89
C GLU A 351 -7.96 -26.71 -1.60
N PHE A 352 -8.01 -25.47 -2.06
CA PHE A 352 -9.18 -24.97 -2.80
C PHE A 352 -9.32 -25.64 -4.18
N LYS A 353 -8.20 -25.83 -4.88
CA LYS A 353 -8.18 -26.50 -6.19
C LYS A 353 -8.59 -27.98 -6.09
N GLU A 354 -8.20 -28.67 -5.02
CA GLU A 354 -8.62 -30.06 -4.77
C GLU A 354 -10.13 -30.18 -4.54
N LYS A 355 -10.70 -29.26 -3.75
CA LYS A 355 -12.16 -29.23 -3.50
C LYS A 355 -12.99 -28.89 -4.74
N GLU A 356 -12.46 -28.11 -5.70
CA GLU A 356 -13.13 -27.85 -6.98
C GLU A 356 -13.02 -29.00 -7.97
N ALA A 357 -11.99 -29.88 -7.86
CA ALA A 357 -11.81 -31.04 -8.71
C ALA A 357 -12.70 -32.23 -8.29
N ASP A 358 -13.18 -32.22 -7.06
CA ASP A 358 -14.07 -33.28 -6.49
C ASP A 358 -15.57 -32.94 -6.63
N VAL A 359 -15.94 -31.86 -7.26
CA VAL A 359 -17.31 -31.42 -7.60
C VAL A 359 -17.56 -31.51 -9.09
#